data_50eeaf602dd15a3a1474e2198bc99ecd
#
_entry.id   50eeaf602dd15a3a1474e2198bc99ecd
#
_cell.length_a   1.000
_cell.length_b   1.000
_cell.length_c   1.000
_cell.angle_alpha   90.00
_cell.angle_beta   90.00
_cell.angle_gamma   90.00
#
_symmetry.space_group_name_H-M   'P 1'
#
loop_
_entity.id
_entity.type
_entity.pdbx_description
1 polymer ?
#
loop_
_entity_poly.entity_id
_entity_poly.type
_entity_poly.pdbx_seq_one_letter_code
_entity_poly.pdbx_strand_id
1 'polypeptide(L)'
;MAMREFLYDTKPLPEEPDDLVVINPTRVNEPDGAILVYRKEGVLLFDGKQIPIGKIVEGYVSNSNNNPYLPVAYHILLGMDDKNIVHIPVGQDFEWVQEALKQLQAAIAPQG
;
A
#
# COMPACT_ATOMS: atom_id res chain seq x y z
N MET A 1 14.27 -7.32 23.59
CA MET A 1 13.06 -6.58 23.31
C MET A 1 12.65 -6.73 21.85
N ALA A 2 11.47 -7.14 21.64
CA ALA A 2 11.03 -7.40 20.27
C ALA A 2 10.74 -6.09 19.54
N MET A 3 11.21 -6.02 18.32
CA MET A 3 10.82 -4.93 17.45
C MET A 3 9.39 -5.10 17.03
N ARG A 4 8.68 -4.01 16.95
CA ARG A 4 7.35 -4.05 16.43
C ARG A 4 7.42 -4.02 14.90
N GLU A 5 7.12 -5.14 14.30
CA GLU A 5 7.14 -5.22 12.84
C GLU A 5 5.82 -4.83 12.22
N PHE A 6 4.73 -4.96 12.99
CA PHE A 6 3.41 -4.63 12.49
C PHE A 6 2.83 -3.51 13.32
N LEU A 7 2.26 -2.53 12.65
CA LEU A 7 1.61 -1.41 13.32
C LEU A 7 0.24 -1.78 13.85
N TYR A 8 -0.36 -2.82 13.29
CA TYR A 8 -1.74 -3.16 13.58
C TYR A 8 -1.87 -4.66 13.77
N ASP A 9 -2.93 -5.06 14.47
CA ASP A 9 -3.22 -6.46 14.67
C ASP A 9 -3.48 -7.15 13.34
N THR A 10 -3.06 -8.40 13.25
CA THR A 10 -3.33 -9.21 12.08
C THR A 10 -4.52 -10.11 12.32
N LYS A 11 -5.18 -10.50 11.24
CA LYS A 11 -6.30 -11.42 11.28
C LYS A 11 -6.14 -12.43 10.16
N PRO A 12 -6.80 -13.59 10.27
CA PRO A 12 -6.76 -14.55 9.18
C PRO A 12 -7.45 -13.98 7.95
N LEU A 13 -6.86 -14.26 6.79
CA LEU A 13 -7.38 -13.77 5.52
C LEU A 13 -7.74 -14.95 4.63
N PRO A 14 -8.73 -14.77 3.73
CA PRO A 14 -9.04 -15.82 2.78
C PRO A 14 -7.91 -16.01 1.77
N GLU A 15 -7.96 -17.10 1.03
CA GLU A 15 -6.94 -17.39 0.05
C GLU A 15 -6.86 -16.35 -1.06
N GLU A 16 -8.01 -15.80 -1.44
CA GLU A 16 -8.06 -14.87 -2.56
C GLU A 16 -8.54 -13.51 -2.11
N PRO A 17 -7.87 -12.44 -2.55
CA PRO A 17 -8.32 -11.09 -2.24
C PRO A 17 -9.51 -10.70 -3.11
N ASP A 18 -10.20 -9.65 -2.70
CA ASP A 18 -11.27 -9.07 -3.51
C ASP A 18 -10.72 -8.32 -4.71
N ASP A 19 -9.58 -7.66 -4.51
CA ASP A 19 -8.90 -6.93 -5.58
C ASP A 19 -7.41 -7.01 -5.40
N LEU A 20 -6.70 -6.66 -6.48
CA LEU A 20 -5.25 -6.66 -6.47
C LEU A 20 -4.78 -5.42 -7.22
N VAL A 21 -3.92 -4.64 -6.58
CA VAL A 21 -3.31 -3.45 -7.19
C VAL A 21 -1.85 -3.76 -7.44
N VAL A 22 -1.47 -3.86 -8.71
CA VAL A 22 -0.10 -4.20 -9.09
C VAL A 22 0.80 -3.02 -8.83
N ILE A 23 1.85 -3.25 -8.04
CA ILE A 23 2.86 -2.24 -7.75
C ILE A 23 4.07 -2.43 -8.67
N ASN A 24 4.52 -3.67 -8.80
CA ASN A 24 5.64 -4.00 -9.68
C ASN A 24 5.26 -5.19 -10.56
N PRO A 25 5.01 -4.97 -11.86
CA PRO A 25 4.55 -6.06 -12.73
C PRO A 25 5.51 -7.24 -12.82
N THR A 26 6.80 -7.01 -12.64
CA THR A 26 7.77 -8.10 -12.72
C THR A 26 7.85 -8.89 -11.43
N ARG A 27 7.21 -8.44 -10.36
CA ARG A 27 7.26 -9.08 -9.06
C ARG A 27 5.86 -9.30 -8.48
N VAL A 28 4.87 -9.45 -9.34
CA VAL A 28 3.48 -9.51 -8.89
C VAL A 28 3.21 -10.69 -7.96
N ASN A 29 4.02 -11.75 -8.04
CA ASN A 29 3.88 -12.91 -7.18
C ASN A 29 4.63 -12.77 -5.85
N GLU A 30 5.37 -11.68 -5.67
CA GLU A 30 6.09 -11.43 -4.43
C GLU A 30 5.25 -10.58 -3.48
N PRO A 31 5.49 -10.68 -2.17
CA PRO A 31 4.68 -9.92 -1.20
C PRO A 31 4.71 -8.41 -1.42
N ASP A 32 5.81 -7.87 -1.95
CA ASP A 32 5.94 -6.44 -2.19
C ASP A 32 5.64 -6.04 -3.62
N GLY A 33 5.14 -6.95 -4.45
CA GLY A 33 4.86 -6.66 -5.85
C GLY A 33 3.45 -6.20 -6.12
N ALA A 34 2.55 -6.37 -5.17
CA ALA A 34 1.15 -5.98 -5.33
C ALA A 34 0.52 -5.76 -3.97
N ILE A 35 -0.51 -4.93 -3.94
CA ILE A 35 -1.32 -4.74 -2.75
C ILE A 35 -2.56 -5.60 -2.91
N LEU A 36 -2.81 -6.47 -1.95
CA LEU A 36 -4.01 -7.31 -1.96
C LEU A 36 -5.08 -6.63 -1.13
N VAL A 37 -6.28 -6.54 -1.67
CA VAL A 37 -7.38 -5.82 -1.04
C VAL A 37 -8.42 -6.82 -0.55
N TYR A 38 -8.66 -6.82 0.75
CA TYR A 38 -9.64 -7.70 1.40
C TYR A 38 -10.73 -6.81 2.01
N ARG A 39 -11.72 -6.45 1.18
CA ARG A 39 -12.74 -5.50 1.62
C ARG A 39 -13.62 -6.05 2.74
N LYS A 40 -13.97 -7.33 2.66
CA LYS A 40 -14.81 -7.94 3.70
C LYS A 40 -14.12 -7.97 5.05
N GLU A 41 -12.82 -8.22 5.03
CA GLU A 41 -12.03 -8.23 6.25
C GLU A 41 -11.60 -6.82 6.67
N GLY A 42 -11.69 -5.87 5.74
CA GLY A 42 -11.36 -4.50 6.03
C GLY A 42 -9.87 -4.21 6.08
N VAL A 43 -9.06 -4.97 5.34
CA VAL A 43 -7.61 -4.78 5.37
C VAL A 43 -7.02 -4.83 3.97
N LEU A 44 -5.86 -4.18 3.84
CA LEU A 44 -4.95 -4.37 2.72
C LEU A 44 -3.78 -5.21 3.19
N LEU A 45 -3.24 -6.02 2.29
CA LEU A 45 -2.04 -6.80 2.59
C LEU A 45 -0.94 -6.36 1.64
N PHE A 46 0.15 -5.86 2.19
CA PHE A 46 1.32 -5.48 1.41
C PHE A 46 2.58 -5.84 2.16
N ASP A 47 3.47 -6.56 1.48
CA ASP A 47 4.76 -6.97 2.03
C ASP A 47 4.59 -7.67 3.39
N GLY A 48 3.57 -8.51 3.50
CA GLY A 48 3.30 -9.27 4.70
C GLY A 48 2.65 -8.48 5.83
N LYS A 49 2.31 -7.22 5.60
CA LYS A 49 1.72 -6.37 6.63
C LYS A 49 0.27 -6.10 6.31
N GLN A 50 -0.57 -6.17 7.32
CA GLN A 50 -1.99 -5.86 7.18
C GLN A 50 -2.24 -4.41 7.57
N ILE A 51 -2.94 -3.70 6.69
CA ILE A 51 -3.22 -2.28 6.87
C ILE A 51 -4.74 -2.13 6.93
N PRO A 52 -5.30 -1.67 8.07
CA PRO A 52 -6.76 -1.55 8.17
C PRO A 52 -7.30 -0.46 7.27
N ILE A 53 -8.22 -0.82 6.39
CA ILE A 53 -8.80 0.11 5.42
C ILE A 53 -9.52 1.25 6.14
N GLY A 54 -10.25 0.93 7.20
CA GLY A 54 -11.04 1.92 7.92
C GLY A 54 -10.23 2.99 8.63
N LYS A 55 -8.93 2.78 8.79
CA LYS A 55 -8.06 3.77 9.42
C LYS A 55 -7.35 4.67 8.42
N ILE A 56 -7.49 4.41 7.12
CA ILE A 56 -6.85 5.21 6.09
C ILE A 56 -7.66 6.49 5.89
N VAL A 57 -7.02 7.64 6.10
CA VAL A 57 -7.70 8.93 5.93
C VAL A 57 -7.26 9.65 4.67
N GLU A 58 -6.08 9.33 4.14
CA GLU A 58 -5.62 9.96 2.90
C GLU A 58 -4.57 9.09 2.24
N GLY A 59 -4.38 9.30 0.95
CA GLY A 59 -3.31 8.66 0.20
C GLY A 59 -2.72 9.64 -0.79
N TYR A 60 -1.40 9.64 -0.94
CA TYR A 60 -0.75 10.57 -1.86
C TYR A 60 0.58 10.00 -2.32
N VAL A 61 1.09 10.60 -3.40
CA VAL A 61 2.38 10.22 -3.96
C VAL A 61 3.46 11.09 -3.36
N SER A 62 4.56 10.50 -2.98
CA SER A 62 5.69 11.23 -2.44
C SER A 62 6.97 10.81 -3.15
N ASN A 63 7.85 11.77 -3.37
CA ASN A 63 9.21 11.52 -3.83
C ASN A 63 10.09 11.47 -2.60
N SER A 64 10.62 10.30 -2.31
CA SER A 64 11.40 10.11 -1.08
C SER A 64 12.88 10.41 -1.26
N ASN A 65 13.32 10.70 -2.47
CA ASN A 65 14.73 10.90 -2.76
C ASN A 65 15.04 12.38 -2.95
N ASN A 66 15.82 12.94 -2.02
CA ASN A 66 16.22 14.35 -2.10
C ASN A 66 17.60 14.54 -2.70
N ASN A 67 18.30 13.48 -3.05
CA ASN A 67 19.64 13.58 -3.60
C ASN A 67 19.57 13.66 -5.12
N PRO A 68 20.03 14.80 -5.72
CA PRO A 68 19.92 14.96 -7.18
C PRO A 68 20.78 13.98 -7.99
N TYR A 69 21.70 13.30 -7.33
CA TYR A 69 22.57 12.33 -8.01
C TYR A 69 22.01 10.92 -8.01
N LEU A 70 20.89 10.70 -7.33
CA LEU A 70 20.26 9.38 -7.28
C LEU A 70 18.97 9.39 -8.08
N PRO A 71 18.57 8.23 -8.61
CA PRO A 71 17.30 8.16 -9.33
C PRO A 71 16.13 8.55 -8.44
N VAL A 72 15.13 9.16 -9.04
CA VAL A 72 13.90 9.52 -8.34
C VAL A 72 13.18 8.24 -7.95
N ALA A 73 12.70 8.18 -6.72
CA ALA A 73 11.92 7.06 -6.23
C ALA A 73 10.60 7.59 -5.68
N TYR A 74 9.50 7.03 -6.17
CA TYR A 74 8.17 7.44 -5.75
C TYR A 74 7.55 6.41 -4.83
N HIS A 75 6.85 6.89 -3.84
CA HIS A 75 6.13 6.06 -2.87
C HIS A 75 4.69 6.48 -2.83
N ILE A 76 3.82 5.52 -2.52
CA ILE A 76 2.47 5.84 -2.09
C ILE A 76 2.52 5.93 -0.56
N LEU A 77 2.03 7.03 -0.03
CA LEU A 77 1.93 7.21 1.42
C LEU A 77 0.48 7.17 1.82
N LEU A 78 0.18 6.35 2.81
CA LEU A 78 -1.17 6.26 3.35
C LEU A 78 -1.15 6.86 4.76
N GLY A 79 -1.85 7.98 4.92
CA GLY A 79 -1.99 8.60 6.22
C GLY A 79 -3.12 7.93 6.99
N MET A 80 -2.82 7.52 8.21
CA MET A 80 -3.78 6.80 9.05
C MET A 80 -4.39 7.73 10.09
N ASP A 81 -5.55 7.35 10.61
CA ASP A 81 -6.25 8.19 11.60
C ASP A 81 -5.50 8.30 12.93
N ASP A 82 -4.58 7.39 13.18
CA ASP A 82 -3.74 7.43 14.38
C ASP A 82 -2.41 8.14 14.14
N LYS A 83 -2.30 8.88 13.03
CA LYS A 83 -1.13 9.66 12.64
C LYS A 83 0.06 8.84 12.17
N ASN A 84 -0.08 7.54 12.07
CA ASN A 84 0.93 6.71 11.42
C ASN A 84 0.88 6.94 9.92
N ILE A 85 2.01 6.72 9.27
CA ILE A 85 2.10 6.80 7.82
C ILE A 85 2.67 5.48 7.30
N VAL A 86 1.94 4.89 6.37
CA VAL A 86 2.38 3.64 5.74
C VAL A 86 3.04 3.98 4.41
N HIS A 87 4.25 3.48 4.20
CA HIS A 87 5.02 3.73 2.99
C HIS A 87 4.96 2.52 2.08
N ILE A 88 4.56 2.75 0.83
CA ILE A 88 4.51 1.69 -0.18
C ILE A 88 5.42 2.12 -1.32
N PRO A 89 6.64 1.57 -1.40
CA PRO A 89 7.54 1.94 -2.50
C PRO A 89 7.04 1.40 -3.83
N VAL A 90 7.02 2.24 -4.84
CA VAL A 90 6.51 1.84 -6.15
C VAL A 90 7.62 1.79 -7.20
N GLY A 91 8.35 2.89 -7.40
CA GLY A 91 9.40 2.91 -8.40
C GLY A 91 9.65 4.30 -8.93
N GLN A 92 10.20 4.34 -10.16
CA GLN A 92 10.67 5.59 -10.73
C GLN A 92 9.72 6.22 -11.73
N ASP A 93 8.64 5.53 -12.08
CA ASP A 93 7.69 6.01 -13.08
C ASP A 93 6.55 6.75 -12.39
N PHE A 94 6.54 8.07 -12.52
CA PHE A 94 5.55 8.91 -11.87
C PHE A 94 4.12 8.59 -12.33
N GLU A 95 3.95 8.37 -13.63
CA GLU A 95 2.62 8.05 -14.15
C GLU A 95 2.13 6.71 -13.62
N TRP A 96 3.03 5.76 -13.52
CA TRP A 96 2.66 4.44 -12.98
C TRP A 96 2.24 4.55 -11.51
N VAL A 97 2.97 5.32 -10.69
CA VAL A 97 2.63 5.42 -9.29
C VAL A 97 1.30 6.15 -9.09
N GLN A 98 1.02 7.15 -9.93
CA GLN A 98 -0.28 7.83 -9.88
C GLN A 98 -1.41 6.88 -10.24
N GLU A 99 -1.21 6.06 -11.24
CA GLU A 99 -2.21 5.08 -11.64
C GLU A 99 -2.43 4.04 -10.54
N ALA A 100 -1.34 3.59 -9.92
CA ALA A 100 -1.44 2.62 -8.82
C ALA A 100 -2.22 3.20 -7.65
N LEU A 101 -1.95 4.46 -7.30
CA LEU A 101 -2.70 5.12 -6.22
C LEU A 101 -4.16 5.25 -6.57
N LYS A 102 -4.46 5.61 -7.81
CA LYS A 102 -5.83 5.75 -8.26
C LYS A 102 -6.58 4.42 -8.16
N GLN A 103 -5.93 3.33 -8.60
CA GLN A 103 -6.53 2.01 -8.49
C GLN A 103 -6.75 1.60 -7.04
N LEU A 104 -5.79 1.92 -6.18
CA LEU A 104 -5.93 1.61 -4.76
C LEU A 104 -7.09 2.38 -4.14
N GLN A 105 -7.20 3.67 -4.44
CA GLN A 105 -8.29 4.47 -3.92
C GLN A 105 -9.64 3.97 -4.38
N ALA A 106 -9.73 3.54 -5.64
CA ALA A 106 -10.97 2.96 -6.15
C ALA A 106 -11.31 1.64 -5.47
N ALA A 107 -10.28 0.83 -5.17
CA ALA A 107 -10.48 -0.48 -4.56
C ALA A 107 -10.95 -0.37 -3.11
N ILE A 108 -10.53 0.66 -2.39
CA ILE A 108 -10.90 0.82 -0.98
C ILE A 108 -12.04 1.80 -0.77
N ALA A 109 -12.53 2.42 -1.85
CA ALA A 109 -13.64 3.36 -1.73
C ALA A 109 -14.88 2.64 -1.21
N PRO A 110 -15.73 3.33 -0.44
CA PRO A 110 -16.95 2.70 0.05
C PRO A 110 -17.80 2.19 -1.12
N GLN A 111 -18.29 0.99 -0.97
CA GLN A 111 -19.19 0.37 -1.94
C GLN A 111 -20.61 0.71 -1.53
N GLY A 112 -21.14 1.71 -2.16
CA GLY A 112 -22.42 2.21 -1.72
C GLY A 112 -23.58 1.79 -2.53
#